data_0dd0d5991f8b2a9bf20ea741d4d02e24
#
_entry.id   0dd0d5991f8b2a9bf20ea741d4d02e24
#
_cell.length_a   1.000
_cell.length_b   1.000
_cell.length_c   1.000
_cell.angle_alpha   90.00
_cell.angle_beta   90.00
_cell.angle_gamma   90.00
#
_symmetry.space_group_name_H-M   'P 1'
#
loop_
_entity.id
_entity.type
_entity.pdbx_description
1 polymer ?
#
loop_
_entity_poly.entity_id
_entity_poly.type
_entity_poly.pdbx_seq_one_letter_code
_entity_poly.pdbx_strand_id
1 'polypeptide(L)'
;MSATTTIQVVGVKETINALKNIDPQLQKDFRTQANEIAKPAINAAKDVYNQVPLSGMQYKWSSKGRQVFPFTVAKAKSGVRLRIDTRRNAVGVILIEQKDPATAIFETAGRANANKLGDQLGFVGAGRTRLIGPAVYKARKSVEKEMEKMILETASVVRRSL
;
A
#
# COMPACT_ATOMS: atom_id res chain seq x y z
N MET A 1 -2.68 13.97 -3.12
CA MET A 1 -2.29 12.93 -4.11
C MET A 1 -1.67 11.78 -3.35
N SER A 2 -1.97 10.54 -3.68
CA SER A 2 -1.36 9.36 -3.04
C SER A 2 -0.87 8.39 -4.12
N ALA A 3 0.24 7.70 -3.85
CA ALA A 3 0.70 6.59 -4.68
C ALA A 3 0.21 5.29 -4.05
N THR A 4 -0.44 4.45 -4.82
CA THR A 4 -1.11 3.25 -4.32
C THR A 4 -0.63 2.01 -5.07
N THR A 5 -0.33 0.97 -4.33
CA THR A 5 -0.07 -0.39 -4.83
C THR A 5 -1.08 -1.34 -4.22
N THR A 6 -1.53 -2.32 -4.98
CA THR A 6 -2.66 -3.18 -4.66
C THR A 6 -2.23 -4.64 -4.57
N ILE A 7 -2.65 -5.33 -3.51
CA ILE A 7 -2.68 -6.80 -3.44
C ILE A 7 -4.14 -7.21 -3.50
N GLN A 8 -4.50 -8.01 -4.50
CA GLN A 8 -5.85 -8.56 -4.63
C GLN A 8 -5.92 -9.92 -3.96
N VAL A 9 -6.83 -10.06 -2.99
CA VAL A 9 -7.16 -11.35 -2.39
C VAL A 9 -8.67 -11.52 -2.45
N VAL A 10 -9.10 -12.53 -3.18
CA VAL A 10 -10.53 -12.85 -3.33
C VAL A 10 -11.10 -13.32 -1.99
N GLY A 11 -12.30 -12.88 -1.64
CA GLY A 11 -13.00 -13.31 -0.44
C GLY A 11 -12.79 -12.43 0.81
N VAL A 12 -11.75 -11.58 0.89
CA VAL A 12 -11.51 -10.71 2.07
C VAL A 12 -12.69 -9.80 2.35
N LYS A 13 -13.22 -9.17 1.32
CA LYS A 13 -14.34 -8.23 1.44
C LYS A 13 -15.63 -8.94 1.85
N GLU A 14 -15.91 -10.05 1.20
CA GLU A 14 -17.07 -10.88 1.45
C GLU A 14 -17.05 -11.39 2.89
N THR A 15 -15.89 -11.85 3.36
CA THR A 15 -15.68 -12.30 4.74
C THR A 15 -15.90 -11.16 5.74
N ILE A 16 -15.31 -9.99 5.51
CA ILE A 16 -15.50 -8.83 6.40
C ILE A 16 -16.97 -8.43 6.48
N ASN A 17 -17.68 -8.43 5.35
CA ASN A 17 -19.11 -8.07 5.33
C ASN A 17 -19.98 -9.14 6.01
N ALA A 18 -19.70 -10.41 5.81
CA ALA A 18 -20.39 -11.51 6.49
C ALA A 18 -20.17 -11.44 8.01
N LEU A 19 -18.93 -11.27 8.44
CA LEU A 19 -18.60 -11.17 9.87
C LEU A 19 -19.25 -9.95 10.53
N LYS A 20 -19.42 -8.84 9.82
CA LYS A 20 -20.12 -7.66 10.37
C LYS A 20 -21.54 -7.98 10.82
N ASN A 21 -22.22 -8.87 10.11
CA ASN A 21 -23.60 -9.24 10.39
C ASN A 21 -23.72 -10.34 11.46
N ILE A 22 -22.65 -11.10 11.68
CA ILE A 22 -22.63 -12.23 12.64
C ILE A 22 -22.11 -11.73 13.99
N ASP A 23 -20.91 -11.18 14.01
CA ASP A 23 -20.23 -10.71 15.23
C ASP A 23 -19.24 -9.57 14.89
N PRO A 24 -19.50 -8.35 15.40
CA PRO A 24 -18.58 -7.21 15.22
C PRO A 24 -17.17 -7.44 15.80
N GLN A 25 -17.04 -8.27 16.85
CA GLN A 25 -15.72 -8.58 17.43
C GLN A 25 -14.91 -9.47 16.49
N LEU A 26 -15.51 -10.50 15.92
CA LEU A 26 -14.85 -11.34 14.90
C LEU A 26 -14.41 -10.51 13.69
N GLN A 27 -15.22 -9.53 13.28
CA GLN A 27 -14.82 -8.62 12.20
C GLN A 27 -13.56 -7.82 12.57
N LYS A 28 -13.49 -7.33 13.79
CA LYS A 28 -12.34 -6.56 14.29
C LYS A 28 -11.07 -7.43 14.35
N ASP A 29 -11.22 -8.64 14.87
CA ASP A 29 -10.12 -9.61 14.98
C ASP A 29 -9.61 -10.00 13.59
N PHE A 30 -10.49 -10.27 12.64
CA PHE A 30 -10.13 -10.52 11.24
C PHE A 30 -9.32 -9.38 10.64
N ARG A 31 -9.74 -8.11 10.85
CA ARG A 31 -8.99 -6.95 10.36
C ARG A 31 -7.63 -6.82 11.02
N THR A 32 -7.52 -7.13 12.30
CA THR A 32 -6.25 -7.12 13.03
C THR A 32 -5.30 -8.17 12.46
N GLN A 33 -5.75 -9.39 12.28
CA GLN A 33 -4.97 -10.46 11.66
C GLN A 33 -4.56 -10.11 10.21
N ALA A 34 -5.47 -9.54 9.42
CA ALA A 34 -5.15 -9.10 8.06
C ALA A 34 -4.03 -8.04 8.03
N ASN A 35 -4.03 -7.13 8.99
CA ASN A 35 -2.96 -6.16 9.14
C ASN A 35 -1.62 -6.82 9.50
N GLU A 36 -1.63 -7.82 10.38
CA GLU A 36 -0.41 -8.58 10.75
C GLU A 36 0.16 -9.33 9.54
N ILE A 37 -0.69 -10.03 8.79
CA ILE A 37 -0.30 -10.75 7.58
C ILE A 37 0.29 -9.81 6.52
N ALA A 38 -0.20 -8.57 6.42
CA ALA A 38 0.30 -7.59 5.47
C ALA A 38 1.61 -6.89 5.92
N LYS A 39 2.05 -7.05 7.18
CA LYS A 39 3.27 -6.41 7.70
C LYS A 39 4.51 -6.63 6.85
N PRO A 40 4.81 -7.83 6.33
CA PRO A 40 5.98 -8.02 5.46
C PRO A 40 5.96 -7.12 4.24
N ALA A 41 4.80 -6.97 3.59
CA ALA A 41 4.66 -6.09 2.43
C ALA A 41 4.79 -4.61 2.80
N ILE A 42 4.28 -4.20 3.95
CA ILE A 42 4.44 -2.83 4.47
C ILE A 42 5.91 -2.55 4.78
N ASN A 43 6.59 -3.48 5.44
CA ASN A 43 8.01 -3.33 5.77
C ASN A 43 8.86 -3.26 4.51
N ALA A 44 8.63 -4.15 3.54
CA ALA A 44 9.28 -4.09 2.24
C ALA A 44 9.07 -2.73 1.55
N ALA A 45 7.84 -2.18 1.60
CA ALA A 45 7.53 -0.86 1.04
C ALA A 45 8.20 0.30 1.80
N LYS A 46 8.47 0.15 3.09
CA LYS A 46 9.22 1.15 3.88
C LYS A 46 10.72 1.08 3.66
N ASP A 47 11.25 -0.12 3.53
CA ASP A 47 12.69 -0.37 3.47
C ASP A 47 13.32 0.11 2.16
N VAL A 48 12.54 0.20 1.07
CA VAL A 48 13.05 0.75 -0.19
C VAL A 48 13.56 2.18 -0.05
N TYR A 49 13.03 2.96 0.88
CA TYR A 49 13.48 4.34 1.12
C TYR A 49 14.82 4.45 1.85
N ASN A 50 15.34 3.34 2.41
CA ASN A 50 16.67 3.30 3.01
C ASN A 50 17.79 3.18 1.97
N GLN A 51 17.51 2.51 0.86
CA GLN A 51 18.51 2.03 -0.08
C GLN A 51 18.76 2.98 -1.26
N VAL A 52 17.85 3.92 -1.46
CA VAL A 52 17.92 4.80 -2.61
C VAL A 52 18.35 6.18 -2.16
N PRO A 53 19.56 6.63 -2.52
CA PRO A 53 19.84 8.05 -2.56
C PRO A 53 18.90 8.61 -3.64
N LEU A 54 17.75 9.10 -3.21
CA LEU A 54 16.80 9.79 -4.09
C LEU A 54 17.44 11.12 -4.49
N SER A 55 18.43 11.05 -5.35
CA SER A 55 19.35 12.15 -5.65
C SER A 55 18.63 13.44 -6.06
N GLY A 56 17.52 13.30 -6.77
CA GLY A 56 16.68 14.43 -7.12
C GLY A 56 15.77 14.93 -5.98
N MET A 57 15.44 14.09 -4.99
CA MET A 57 14.52 14.45 -3.90
C MET A 57 15.24 14.97 -2.64
N GLN A 58 16.51 14.66 -2.47
CA GLN A 58 17.33 15.24 -1.41
C GLN A 58 17.75 16.68 -1.73
N TYR A 59 17.63 17.10 -2.99
CA TYR A 59 17.87 18.48 -3.37
C TYR A 59 16.81 19.38 -2.72
N LYS A 60 17.26 20.42 -2.03
CA LYS A 60 16.38 21.40 -1.39
C LYS A 60 15.77 22.32 -2.47
N TRP A 61 14.73 21.82 -3.13
CA TRP A 61 13.97 22.63 -4.07
C TRP A 61 13.31 23.79 -3.31
N SER A 62 13.64 25.01 -3.66
CA SER A 62 13.03 26.20 -3.06
C SER A 62 12.37 27.05 -4.12
N SER A 63 11.21 27.61 -3.80
CA SER A 63 10.53 28.63 -4.59
C SER A 63 10.06 29.72 -3.65
N LYS A 64 10.42 30.99 -3.92
CA LYS A 64 10.07 32.15 -3.09
C LYS A 64 10.39 31.94 -1.59
N GLY A 65 11.56 31.39 -1.28
CA GLY A 65 12.00 31.14 0.09
C GLY A 65 11.31 29.95 0.81
N ARG A 66 10.41 29.22 0.15
CA ARG A 66 9.77 28.01 0.70
C ARG A 66 10.34 26.75 0.06
N GLN A 67 10.57 25.73 0.86
CA GLN A 67 10.94 24.40 0.36
C GLN A 67 9.73 23.78 -0.35
N VAL A 68 9.87 23.43 -1.64
CA VAL A 68 8.76 22.94 -2.49
C VAL A 68 8.67 21.46 -2.32
N PHE A 69 9.34 20.62 -2.03
CA PHE A 69 9.21 19.16 -1.81
C PHE A 69 10.08 18.72 -0.61
N PRO A 70 9.61 18.94 0.63
CA PRO A 70 10.38 18.58 1.82
C PRO A 70 10.42 17.07 2.03
N PHE A 71 11.28 16.37 1.28
CA PHE A 71 11.47 14.95 1.40
C PHE A 71 12.42 14.62 2.56
N THR A 72 12.01 13.65 3.39
CA THR A 72 12.90 12.95 4.33
C THR A 72 12.55 11.47 4.36
N VAL A 73 13.54 10.61 4.59
CA VAL A 73 13.34 9.16 4.71
C VAL A 73 12.31 8.84 5.81
N ALA A 74 12.35 9.56 6.93
CA ALA A 74 11.38 9.39 8.01
C ALA A 74 9.94 9.67 7.57
N LYS A 75 9.70 10.78 6.86
CA LYS A 75 8.38 11.10 6.29
C LYS A 75 7.95 10.09 5.25
N ALA A 76 8.85 9.68 4.36
CA ALA A 76 8.56 8.67 3.36
C ALA A 76 8.10 7.36 3.99
N LYS A 77 8.82 6.86 4.99
CA LYS A 77 8.44 5.64 5.73
C LYS A 77 7.13 5.79 6.50
N SER A 78 6.94 6.89 7.22
CA SER A 78 5.70 7.14 7.97
C SER A 78 4.49 7.35 7.07
N GLY A 79 4.70 7.75 5.83
CA GLY A 79 3.67 7.89 4.80
C GLY A 79 3.13 6.57 4.27
N VAL A 80 3.86 5.46 4.43
CA VAL A 80 3.40 4.13 3.99
C VAL A 80 2.30 3.63 4.93
N ARG A 81 1.12 3.40 4.38
CA ARG A 81 -0.09 2.98 5.11
C ARG A 81 -0.74 1.77 4.44
N LEU A 82 -1.29 0.89 5.27
CA LEU A 82 -2.21 -0.16 4.83
C LEU A 82 -3.64 0.34 4.90
N ARG A 83 -4.41 0.02 3.89
CA ARG A 83 -5.86 0.18 3.89
C ARG A 83 -6.52 -1.05 3.28
N ILE A 84 -7.51 -1.61 3.97
CA ILE A 84 -8.38 -2.63 3.41
C ILE A 84 -9.59 -1.92 2.80
N ASP A 85 -9.77 -2.04 1.49
CA ASP A 85 -10.88 -1.41 0.78
C ASP A 85 -12.09 -2.34 0.75
N THR A 86 -13.12 -1.99 1.51
CA THR A 86 -14.37 -2.76 1.61
C THR A 86 -15.53 -2.12 0.84
N ARG A 87 -15.28 -1.10 0.02
CA ARG A 87 -16.31 -0.42 -0.76
C ARG A 87 -17.00 -1.40 -1.71
N ARG A 88 -18.26 -1.12 -2.04
CA ARG A 88 -19.11 -2.00 -2.87
C ARG A 88 -18.47 -2.40 -4.20
N ASN A 89 -17.75 -1.47 -4.83
CA ASN A 89 -17.11 -1.67 -6.13
C ASN A 89 -15.62 -2.05 -6.02
N ALA A 90 -15.10 -2.25 -4.81
CA ALA A 90 -13.73 -2.69 -4.62
C ALA A 90 -13.66 -4.22 -4.71
N VAL A 91 -12.76 -4.71 -5.51
CA VAL A 91 -12.45 -6.14 -5.61
C VAL A 91 -11.48 -6.47 -4.49
N GLY A 92 -12.00 -6.86 -3.32
CA GLY A 92 -11.29 -7.43 -2.17
C GLY A 92 -9.82 -7.03 -2.01
N VAL A 93 -9.55 -5.76 -1.69
CA VAL A 93 -8.25 -5.21 -2.00
C VAL A 93 -7.54 -4.72 -0.76
N ILE A 94 -6.34 -5.23 -0.56
CA ILE A 94 -5.37 -4.66 0.36
C ILE A 94 -4.60 -3.59 -0.41
N LEU A 95 -4.73 -2.33 0.02
CA LEU A 95 -4.05 -1.19 -0.57
C LEU A 95 -2.86 -0.81 0.31
N ILE A 96 -1.69 -0.71 -0.29
CA ILE A 96 -0.53 -0.08 0.33
C ILE A 96 -0.35 1.28 -0.32
N GLU A 97 -0.55 2.32 0.46
CA GLU A 97 -0.61 3.71 0.00
C GLU A 97 0.58 4.50 0.55
N GLN A 98 1.17 5.35 -0.29
CA GLN A 98 2.08 6.40 0.14
C GLN A 98 1.30 7.70 0.33
N LYS A 99 1.21 8.19 1.55
CA LYS A 99 0.45 9.39 1.93
C LYS A 99 1.29 10.67 1.99
N ASP A 100 2.61 10.56 2.14
CA ASP A 100 3.47 11.74 2.09
C ASP A 100 3.46 12.35 0.68
N PRO A 101 3.05 13.63 0.52
CA PRO A 101 2.85 14.22 -0.80
C PRO A 101 4.13 14.27 -1.65
N ALA A 102 5.26 14.60 -1.05
CA ALA A 102 6.53 14.67 -1.78
C ALA A 102 6.95 13.29 -2.29
N THR A 103 6.85 12.28 -1.44
CA THR A 103 7.16 10.89 -1.81
C THR A 103 6.14 10.34 -2.82
N ALA A 104 4.85 10.68 -2.70
CA ALA A 104 3.83 10.26 -3.65
C ALA A 104 4.07 10.82 -5.06
N ILE A 105 4.50 12.07 -5.15
CA ILE A 105 4.90 12.68 -6.44
C ILE A 105 6.09 11.92 -7.03
N PHE A 106 7.11 11.63 -6.23
CA PHE A 106 8.26 10.85 -6.68
C PHE A 106 7.87 9.45 -7.18
N GLU A 107 7.03 8.74 -6.44
CA GLU A 107 6.55 7.41 -6.80
C GLU A 107 5.76 7.37 -8.12
N THR A 108 5.11 8.48 -8.47
CA THR A 108 4.20 8.58 -9.62
C THR A 108 4.71 9.43 -10.77
N ALA A 109 5.79 10.19 -10.58
CA ALA A 109 6.38 11.00 -11.64
C ALA A 109 6.79 10.13 -12.85
N GLY A 110 6.49 10.59 -14.06
CA GLY A 110 6.76 9.85 -15.29
C GLY A 110 5.72 8.77 -15.66
N ARG A 111 4.55 8.74 -15.00
CA ARG A 111 3.45 7.82 -15.36
C ARG A 111 2.76 8.17 -16.67
N ALA A 112 2.60 9.46 -16.90
CA ALA A 112 1.97 9.99 -18.10
C ALA A 112 2.82 11.16 -18.59
N ASN A 113 2.71 11.51 -19.82
CA ASN A 113 3.36 12.60 -20.55
C ASN A 113 4.62 13.21 -19.90
N ALA A 114 5.63 13.36 -20.69
CA ALA A 114 6.91 13.95 -20.30
C ALA A 114 6.72 15.26 -19.52
N ASN A 115 7.20 15.28 -18.30
CA ASN A 115 7.44 16.51 -17.56
C ASN A 115 8.88 16.49 -17.06
N LYS A 116 9.45 17.66 -16.82
CA LYS A 116 10.87 17.78 -16.44
C LYS A 116 11.29 16.85 -15.28
N LEU A 117 10.41 16.62 -14.32
CA LEU A 117 10.68 15.70 -13.20
C LEU A 117 10.63 14.23 -13.66
N GLY A 118 9.63 13.88 -14.48
CA GLY A 118 9.52 12.55 -15.06
C GLY A 118 10.70 12.19 -15.97
N ASP A 119 11.16 13.14 -16.76
CA ASP A 119 12.32 12.98 -17.65
C ASP A 119 13.59 12.69 -16.85
N GLN A 120 13.80 13.40 -15.74
CA GLN A 120 14.96 13.21 -14.87
C GLN A 120 14.91 11.90 -14.07
N LEU A 121 13.72 11.51 -13.60
CA LEU A 121 13.55 10.32 -12.77
C LEU A 121 13.31 9.03 -13.58
N GLY A 122 13.08 9.15 -14.88
CA GLY A 122 12.77 8.05 -15.77
C GLY A 122 11.29 7.62 -15.74
N PHE A 123 10.92 6.82 -16.74
CA PHE A 123 9.55 6.38 -16.98
C PHE A 123 9.04 5.44 -15.88
N VAL A 124 7.80 5.63 -15.47
CA VAL A 124 7.03 4.69 -14.63
C VAL A 124 5.73 4.36 -15.37
N GLY A 125 5.48 3.09 -15.63
CA GLY A 125 4.27 2.66 -16.34
C GLY A 125 2.99 3.14 -15.69
N ALA A 126 1.93 3.32 -16.49
CA ALA A 126 0.61 3.73 -16.02
C ALA A 126 0.12 2.85 -14.85
N GLY A 127 -0.42 3.47 -13.81
CA GLY A 127 -0.90 2.76 -12.62
C GLY A 127 0.19 2.15 -11.72
N ARG A 128 1.46 2.25 -12.07
CA ARG A 128 2.58 1.70 -11.28
C ARG A 128 3.18 2.74 -10.35
N THR A 129 3.94 2.28 -9.38
CA THR A 129 4.76 3.09 -8.48
C THR A 129 6.23 2.73 -8.66
N ARG A 130 7.11 3.70 -8.43
CA ARG A 130 8.55 3.56 -8.73
C ARG A 130 9.23 2.54 -7.83
N LEU A 131 9.06 2.64 -6.53
CA LEU A 131 9.75 1.85 -5.52
C LEU A 131 8.83 0.90 -4.78
N ILE A 132 7.72 1.38 -4.23
CA ILE A 132 6.84 0.55 -3.39
C ILE A 132 6.16 -0.56 -4.18
N GLY A 133 5.78 -0.33 -5.43
CA GLY A 133 5.14 -1.35 -6.27
C GLY A 133 6.01 -2.59 -6.47
N PRO A 134 7.24 -2.46 -6.98
CA PRO A 134 8.16 -3.58 -7.11
C PRO A 134 8.45 -4.31 -5.79
N ALA A 135 8.59 -3.57 -4.67
CA ALA A 135 8.82 -4.16 -3.36
C ALA A 135 7.63 -4.97 -2.85
N VAL A 136 6.43 -4.40 -2.94
CA VAL A 136 5.18 -5.08 -2.57
C VAL A 136 4.92 -6.30 -3.47
N TYR A 137 5.24 -6.20 -4.75
CA TYR A 137 5.09 -7.31 -5.69
C TYR A 137 5.91 -8.55 -5.28
N LYS A 138 7.12 -8.35 -4.76
CA LYS A 138 7.96 -9.45 -4.24
C LYS A 138 7.34 -10.13 -3.02
N ALA A 139 6.71 -9.37 -2.13
CA ALA A 139 6.04 -9.90 -0.93
C ALA A 139 4.63 -10.44 -1.19
N ARG A 140 4.05 -10.17 -2.36
CA ARG A 140 2.64 -10.42 -2.69
C ARG A 140 2.22 -11.88 -2.48
N LYS A 141 2.98 -12.84 -3.04
CA LYS A 141 2.62 -14.27 -2.99
C LYS A 141 2.50 -14.80 -1.57
N SER A 142 3.39 -14.38 -0.67
CA SER A 142 3.35 -14.77 0.74
C SER A 142 2.11 -14.19 1.43
N VAL A 143 1.82 -12.92 1.21
CA VAL A 143 0.65 -12.25 1.79
C VAL A 143 -0.65 -12.87 1.28
N GLU A 144 -0.77 -13.14 -0.03
CA GLU A 144 -1.94 -13.78 -0.63
C GLU A 144 -2.21 -15.14 0.00
N LYS A 145 -1.18 -16.00 0.10
CA LYS A 145 -1.29 -17.34 0.67
C LYS A 145 -1.76 -17.32 2.13
N GLU A 146 -1.17 -16.46 2.95
CA GLU A 146 -1.55 -16.35 4.37
C GLU A 146 -2.97 -15.77 4.54
N MET A 147 -3.36 -14.82 3.68
CA MET A 147 -4.72 -14.29 3.67
C MET A 147 -5.76 -15.32 3.28
N GLU A 148 -5.49 -16.12 2.25
CA GLU A 148 -6.37 -17.21 1.83
C GLU A 148 -6.57 -18.21 2.97
N LYS A 149 -5.49 -18.61 3.64
CA LYS A 149 -5.53 -19.48 4.81
C LYS A 149 -6.41 -18.90 5.92
N MET A 150 -6.21 -17.63 6.27
CA MET A 150 -7.01 -16.93 7.28
C MET A 150 -8.51 -16.88 6.92
N ILE A 151 -8.85 -16.65 5.65
CA ILE A 151 -10.24 -16.66 5.18
C ILE A 151 -10.87 -18.05 5.39
N LEU A 152 -10.16 -19.12 5.01
CA LEU A 152 -10.63 -20.49 5.17
C LEU A 152 -10.82 -20.86 6.65
N GLU A 153 -9.88 -20.50 7.50
CA GLU A 153 -9.97 -20.70 8.96
C GLU A 153 -11.17 -19.96 9.56
N THR A 154 -11.35 -18.68 9.20
CA THR A 154 -12.49 -17.88 9.64
C THR A 154 -13.81 -18.48 9.17
N ALA A 155 -13.90 -18.91 7.92
CA ALA A 155 -15.10 -19.57 7.39
C ALA A 155 -15.41 -20.86 8.15
N SER A 156 -14.40 -21.63 8.55
CA SER A 156 -14.57 -22.86 9.34
C SER A 156 -15.10 -22.59 10.76
N VAL A 157 -14.62 -21.51 11.39
CA VAL A 157 -15.09 -21.07 12.73
C VAL A 157 -16.56 -20.65 12.65
N VAL A 158 -16.92 -19.83 11.69
CA VAL A 158 -18.30 -19.38 11.48
C VAL A 158 -19.24 -20.58 11.23
N ARG A 159 -18.81 -21.53 10.40
CA ARG A 159 -19.63 -22.73 10.11
C ARG A 159 -19.87 -23.62 11.34
N ARG A 160 -18.96 -23.62 12.31
CA ARG A 160 -19.11 -24.38 13.56
C ARG A 160 -19.98 -23.66 14.60
N SER A 161 -20.15 -22.35 14.46
CA SER A 161 -20.94 -21.51 15.38
C SER A 161 -22.40 -21.32 14.93
N LEU A 162 -22.74 -21.77 13.74
CA LEU A 162 -24.10 -21.87 13.20
C LEU A 162 -24.69 -23.26 13.41
#